data_6e86b84bfbb08d7c8c1369923267c0eb
#
_entry.id   6e86b84bfbb08d7c8c1369923267c0eb
#
_cell.length_a   1.000
_cell.length_b   1.000
_cell.length_c   1.000
_cell.angle_alpha   90.00
_cell.angle_beta   90.00
_cell.angle_gamma   90.00
#
_symmetry.space_group_name_H-M   'P 1'
#
loop_
_entity.id
_entity.type
_entity.pdbx_description
1 polymer ?
#
loop_
_entity_poly.entity_id
_entity_poly.type
_entity_poly.pdbx_seq_one_letter_code
_entity_poly.pdbx_strand_id
1 'polypeptide(L)'
;MKYSKILLCFGALWASSAFPAPAPCDTLRVAFLTDIHVTPGNVQDSLFRVAVDEINASPCDIVIFGGDLTNLGSDAELEYVHGLISRLEKPWHAVPGNHETTWSESACTTFARIFGHDGRTAFRAGDYLFLGYASGPFMKMAMGAVRTEDLAWLAAEAAKARPGQRIVSLCHYPLNNDLTNRTEVTATLRRLDIPLTLFGHYHRAPSLFNFDSIAGIQGRALRGKSDSDAGYTLLDFWGDSVRVREKTLGAEPRTRFTIRMQDDPQTLALASDPTPPVPDYKAHAQLVLQDSATIYTGAAFYKDLVYYGTTQGVLRAYDTRRNREVWRQRFGGALYTTPLVANTSWQK
;
A
#
# COMPACT_ATOMS: atom_id res chain seq x y z
N MET A 1 45.65 41.73 50.52
CA MET A 1 44.67 40.62 50.46
C MET A 1 43.47 41.12 49.70
N LYS A 2 43.29 40.70 48.42
CA LYS A 2 42.13 41.04 47.56
C LYS A 2 41.22 39.81 47.41
N TYR A 3 40.03 39.92 47.90
CA TYR A 3 39.01 38.87 47.74
C TYR A 3 38.23 39.08 46.40
N SER A 4 38.45 38.17 45.45
CA SER A 4 37.60 38.09 44.25
C SER A 4 36.30 37.32 44.56
N LYS A 5 35.18 37.95 44.32
CA LYS A 5 33.84 37.30 44.39
C LYS A 5 33.55 36.67 43.03
N ILE A 6 33.39 35.35 42.98
CA ILE A 6 32.93 34.62 41.84
C ILE A 6 31.37 34.61 41.90
N LEU A 7 30.74 35.21 40.90
CA LEU A 7 29.27 35.21 40.73
C LEU A 7 28.92 33.99 39.83
N LEU A 8 28.31 32.96 40.43
CA LEU A 8 27.76 31.83 39.69
C LEU A 8 26.34 32.18 39.21
N CYS A 9 26.16 32.44 37.90
CA CYS A 9 24.87 32.53 37.27
C CYS A 9 24.33 31.13 36.96
N PHE A 10 23.33 30.67 37.70
CA PHE A 10 22.53 29.51 37.34
C PHE A 10 21.52 29.91 36.25
N GLY A 11 21.82 29.56 35.01
CA GLY A 11 20.87 29.63 33.92
C GLY A 11 19.89 28.45 34.02
N ALA A 12 18.64 28.72 34.43
CA ALA A 12 17.59 27.75 34.36
C ALA A 12 17.19 27.57 32.88
N LEU A 13 17.53 26.43 32.28
CA LEU A 13 17.00 25.99 30.99
C LEU A 13 15.55 25.58 31.19
N TRP A 14 14.64 26.49 30.87
CA TRP A 14 13.24 26.15 30.72
C TRP A 14 13.07 25.38 29.39
N ALA A 15 12.98 24.05 29.48
CA ALA A 15 12.49 23.24 28.38
C ALA A 15 10.98 23.53 28.23
N SER A 16 10.63 24.42 27.30
CA SER A 16 9.24 24.61 26.91
C SER A 16 8.79 23.35 26.20
N SER A 17 7.98 22.53 26.88
CA SER A 17 7.15 21.51 26.24
C SER A 17 6.14 22.25 25.38
N ALA A 18 6.46 22.51 24.12
CA ALA A 18 5.52 23.06 23.15
C ALA A 18 4.42 22.01 22.93
N PHE A 19 3.24 22.27 23.48
CA PHE A 19 2.06 21.53 23.07
C PHE A 19 1.91 21.68 21.55
N PRO A 20 1.66 20.60 20.81
CA PRO A 20 1.46 20.72 19.37
C PRO A 20 0.28 21.65 19.10
N ALA A 21 0.49 22.64 18.22
CA ALA A 21 -0.56 23.57 17.84
C ALA A 21 -1.81 22.81 17.33
N PRO A 22 -3.03 23.32 17.60
CA PRO A 22 -4.25 22.72 17.06
C PRO A 22 -4.17 22.70 15.50
N ALA A 23 -4.81 21.70 14.90
CA ALA A 23 -4.90 21.62 13.44
C ALA A 23 -5.69 22.82 12.87
N PRO A 24 -5.32 23.37 11.71
CA PRO A 24 -6.07 24.45 11.02
C PRO A 24 -7.51 24.06 10.69
N CYS A 25 -8.38 25.06 10.41
CA CYS A 25 -9.79 24.83 10.11
C CYS A 25 -10.05 23.93 8.89
N ASP A 26 -9.15 23.93 7.91
CA ASP A 26 -9.27 23.17 6.66
C ASP A 26 -8.53 21.82 6.72
N THR A 27 -8.53 21.19 7.88
CA THR A 27 -7.85 19.91 8.10
C THR A 27 -8.71 18.74 7.65
N LEU A 28 -8.20 17.93 6.72
CA LEU A 28 -8.77 16.62 6.40
C LEU A 28 -8.33 15.60 7.46
N ARG A 29 -9.30 14.98 8.13
CA ARG A 29 -9.08 13.98 9.18
C ARG A 29 -9.37 12.59 8.67
N VAL A 30 -8.35 11.77 8.61
CA VAL A 30 -8.40 10.41 8.10
C VAL A 30 -8.21 9.41 9.23
N ALA A 31 -9.11 8.43 9.34
CA ALA A 31 -8.85 7.22 10.11
C ALA A 31 -8.18 6.19 9.16
N PHE A 32 -6.92 5.86 9.44
CA PHE A 32 -6.16 4.90 8.66
C PHE A 32 -6.00 3.59 9.43
N LEU A 33 -6.65 2.53 8.92
CA LEU A 33 -6.63 1.19 9.47
C LEU A 33 -5.89 0.26 8.50
N THR A 34 -5.08 -0.63 9.05
CA THR A 34 -4.36 -1.66 8.28
C THR A 34 -4.14 -2.88 9.15
N ASP A 35 -3.86 -4.02 8.54
CA ASP A 35 -3.54 -5.25 9.27
C ASP A 35 -4.61 -5.59 10.34
N ILE A 36 -5.87 -5.65 9.88
CA ILE A 36 -7.04 -5.88 10.74
C ILE A 36 -7.18 -7.37 11.04
N HIS A 37 -6.94 -8.24 10.05
CA HIS A 37 -6.94 -9.70 10.15
C HIS A 37 -8.21 -10.29 10.78
N VAL A 38 -9.38 -9.83 10.36
CA VAL A 38 -10.67 -10.33 10.83
C VAL A 38 -10.93 -11.73 10.31
N THR A 39 -11.22 -12.64 11.22
CA THR A 39 -11.96 -13.90 10.98
C THR A 39 -13.21 -13.86 11.85
N PRO A 40 -14.39 -14.31 11.39
CA PRO A 40 -15.58 -14.34 12.21
C PRO A 40 -15.35 -14.93 13.60
N GLY A 41 -15.60 -14.15 14.65
CA GLY A 41 -15.46 -14.57 16.03
C GLY A 41 -14.05 -14.57 16.62
N ASN A 42 -13.02 -14.14 15.87
CA ASN A 42 -11.70 -13.94 16.45
C ASN A 42 -11.63 -12.63 17.27
N VAL A 43 -10.53 -12.42 17.99
CA VAL A 43 -10.33 -11.20 18.80
C VAL A 43 -10.39 -9.94 17.92
N GLN A 44 -9.82 -9.98 16.73
CA GLN A 44 -9.81 -8.86 15.79
C GLN A 44 -11.22 -8.47 15.33
N ASP A 45 -12.15 -9.41 15.20
CA ASP A 45 -13.57 -9.12 14.92
C ASP A 45 -14.16 -8.21 16.01
N SER A 46 -13.98 -8.57 17.28
CA SER A 46 -14.47 -7.78 18.41
C SER A 46 -13.81 -6.40 18.47
N LEU A 47 -12.50 -6.33 18.29
CA LEU A 47 -11.72 -5.08 18.30
C LEU A 47 -12.11 -4.17 17.14
N PHE A 48 -12.35 -4.73 15.96
CA PHE A 48 -12.73 -3.95 14.79
C PHE A 48 -14.12 -3.34 14.94
N ARG A 49 -15.08 -4.05 15.57
CA ARG A 49 -16.40 -3.48 15.91
C ARG A 49 -16.26 -2.26 16.82
N VAL A 50 -15.41 -2.35 17.85
CA VAL A 50 -15.15 -1.20 18.74
C VAL A 50 -14.52 -0.05 17.96
N ALA A 51 -13.56 -0.34 17.06
CA ALA A 51 -12.94 0.68 16.21
C ALA A 51 -13.97 1.38 15.31
N VAL A 52 -14.90 0.63 14.69
CA VAL A 52 -15.99 1.17 13.86
C VAL A 52 -16.87 2.12 14.68
N ASP A 53 -17.28 1.71 15.88
CA ASP A 53 -18.13 2.52 16.74
C ASP A 53 -17.41 3.82 17.19
N GLU A 54 -16.12 3.74 17.57
CA GLU A 54 -15.30 4.92 17.89
C GLU A 54 -15.10 5.87 16.70
N ILE A 55 -14.87 5.33 15.50
CA ILE A 55 -14.69 6.12 14.27
C ILE A 55 -15.99 6.84 13.92
N ASN A 56 -17.15 6.18 14.02
CA ASN A 56 -18.45 6.82 13.79
C ASN A 56 -18.71 7.98 14.75
N ALA A 57 -18.32 7.84 16.02
CA ALA A 57 -18.42 8.89 17.02
C ALA A 57 -17.34 9.99 16.90
N SER A 58 -16.32 9.80 16.06
CA SER A 58 -15.17 10.71 15.93
C SER A 58 -15.41 11.80 14.88
N PRO A 59 -14.62 12.89 14.90
CA PRO A 59 -14.66 13.92 13.86
C PRO A 59 -13.89 13.55 12.58
N CYS A 60 -13.66 12.25 12.31
CA CYS A 60 -13.03 11.81 11.07
C CYS A 60 -13.92 12.11 9.87
N ASP A 61 -13.29 12.55 8.77
CA ASP A 61 -13.97 12.86 7.51
C ASP A 61 -14.07 11.64 6.61
N ILE A 62 -13.05 10.74 6.66
CA ILE A 62 -12.93 9.57 5.78
C ILE A 62 -12.14 8.46 6.48
N VAL A 63 -12.39 7.22 6.06
CA VAL A 63 -11.66 6.03 6.52
C VAL A 63 -10.88 5.42 5.35
N ILE A 64 -9.63 5.08 5.59
CA ILE A 64 -8.76 4.42 4.59
C ILE A 64 -8.29 3.08 5.18
N PHE A 65 -8.47 2.01 4.41
CA PHE A 65 -7.99 0.68 4.76
C PHE A 65 -6.75 0.33 3.93
N GLY A 66 -5.65 0.07 4.62
CA GLY A 66 -4.33 -0.18 4.05
C GLY A 66 -4.02 -1.65 3.76
N GLY A 67 -5.04 -2.52 3.67
CA GLY A 67 -4.88 -3.95 3.37
C GLY A 67 -4.80 -4.85 4.60
N ASP A 68 -4.73 -6.15 4.34
CA ASP A 68 -4.83 -7.23 5.33
C ASP A 68 -6.07 -7.08 6.23
N LEU A 69 -7.22 -6.96 5.55
CA LEU A 69 -8.54 -6.82 6.19
C LEU A 69 -8.96 -8.12 6.86
N THR A 70 -8.62 -9.23 6.24
CA THR A 70 -8.97 -10.59 6.64
C THR A 70 -7.73 -11.39 7.03
N ASN A 71 -7.91 -12.52 7.69
CA ASN A 71 -6.79 -13.37 8.09
C ASN A 71 -6.34 -14.33 7.00
N LEU A 72 -7.26 -14.80 6.14
CA LEU A 72 -6.97 -15.75 5.08
C LEU A 72 -7.39 -15.28 3.68
N GLY A 73 -8.08 -14.17 3.57
CA GLY A 73 -8.61 -13.69 2.28
C GLY A 73 -9.65 -14.62 1.66
N SER A 74 -10.27 -15.50 2.46
CA SER A 74 -11.35 -16.36 1.95
C SER A 74 -12.57 -15.55 1.58
N ASP A 75 -13.38 -16.07 0.65
CA ASP A 75 -14.61 -15.41 0.21
C ASP A 75 -15.53 -15.09 1.39
N ALA A 76 -15.67 -16.04 2.32
CA ALA A 76 -16.49 -15.86 3.52
C ALA A 76 -15.96 -14.77 4.46
N GLU A 77 -14.63 -14.70 4.66
CA GLU A 77 -14.02 -13.63 5.46
C GLU A 77 -14.18 -12.25 4.79
N LEU A 78 -13.99 -12.18 3.47
CA LEU A 78 -14.15 -10.94 2.71
C LEU A 78 -15.59 -10.41 2.77
N GLU A 79 -16.58 -11.28 2.60
CA GLU A 79 -18.00 -10.89 2.73
C GLU A 79 -18.32 -10.44 4.15
N TYR A 80 -17.79 -11.13 5.15
CA TYR A 80 -18.01 -10.79 6.54
C TYR A 80 -17.38 -9.45 6.91
N VAL A 81 -16.10 -9.22 6.61
CA VAL A 81 -15.41 -7.96 6.94
C VAL A 81 -16.02 -6.78 6.19
N HIS A 82 -16.45 -6.97 4.94
CA HIS A 82 -17.17 -5.95 4.19
C HIS A 82 -18.49 -5.56 4.88
N GLY A 83 -19.21 -6.53 5.44
CA GLY A 83 -20.40 -6.28 6.24
C GLY A 83 -20.10 -5.45 7.49
N LEU A 84 -18.94 -5.63 8.14
CA LEU A 84 -18.50 -4.80 9.25
C LEU A 84 -18.10 -3.39 8.80
N ILE A 85 -17.33 -3.28 7.73
CA ILE A 85 -16.93 -2.00 7.13
C ILE A 85 -18.15 -1.17 6.71
N SER A 86 -19.19 -1.82 6.19
CA SER A 86 -20.44 -1.16 5.78
C SER A 86 -21.24 -0.56 6.93
N ARG A 87 -20.87 -0.81 8.19
CA ARG A 87 -21.43 -0.11 9.39
C ARG A 87 -20.80 1.27 9.61
N LEU A 88 -19.74 1.62 8.89
CA LEU A 88 -19.16 2.95 8.93
C LEU A 88 -20.14 3.98 8.35
N GLU A 89 -20.35 5.06 9.08
CA GLU A 89 -21.17 6.22 8.65
C GLU A 89 -20.34 7.24 7.86
N LYS A 90 -19.03 6.98 7.71
CA LYS A 90 -18.07 7.81 6.98
C LYS A 90 -17.77 7.18 5.62
N PRO A 91 -17.46 7.99 4.59
CA PRO A 91 -16.88 7.45 3.37
C PRO A 91 -15.63 6.61 3.65
N TRP A 92 -15.46 5.52 2.95
CA TRP A 92 -14.29 4.67 3.12
C TRP A 92 -13.75 4.15 1.79
N HIS A 93 -12.44 3.86 1.78
CA HIS A 93 -11.73 3.24 0.66
C HIS A 93 -10.76 2.19 1.18
N ALA A 94 -10.50 1.16 0.38
CA ALA A 94 -9.64 0.06 0.77
C ALA A 94 -8.70 -0.34 -0.37
N VAL A 95 -7.53 -0.84 -0.03
CA VAL A 95 -6.67 -1.62 -0.92
C VAL A 95 -6.49 -3.02 -0.36
N PRO A 96 -6.26 -4.05 -1.19
CA PRO A 96 -5.97 -5.37 -0.68
C PRO A 96 -4.54 -5.45 -0.14
N GLY A 97 -4.35 -6.25 0.91
CA GLY A 97 -3.04 -6.68 1.38
C GLY A 97 -2.65 -8.05 0.81
N ASN A 98 -1.58 -8.64 1.33
CA ASN A 98 -1.15 -9.97 0.89
C ASN A 98 -2.12 -11.08 1.35
N HIS A 99 -2.86 -10.88 2.42
CA HIS A 99 -3.87 -11.84 2.82
C HIS A 99 -5.02 -11.92 1.80
N GLU A 100 -5.43 -10.81 1.21
CA GLU A 100 -6.43 -10.79 0.15
C GLU A 100 -5.90 -11.23 -1.21
N THR A 101 -4.60 -11.08 -1.48
CA THR A 101 -4.02 -11.44 -2.80
C THR A 101 -3.37 -12.80 -2.83
N THR A 102 -2.48 -13.10 -1.88
CA THR A 102 -1.65 -14.31 -1.86
C THR A 102 -2.38 -15.52 -1.30
N TRP A 103 -3.12 -15.33 -0.21
CA TRP A 103 -3.78 -16.42 0.52
C TRP A 103 -5.21 -16.66 0.05
N SER A 104 -5.79 -15.70 -0.66
CA SER A 104 -7.15 -15.78 -1.17
C SER A 104 -7.36 -17.01 -2.06
N GLU A 105 -8.43 -17.73 -1.83
CA GLU A 105 -8.86 -18.86 -2.66
C GLU A 105 -9.31 -18.40 -4.08
N SER A 106 -9.74 -17.15 -4.21
CA SER A 106 -10.21 -16.55 -5.45
C SER A 106 -9.14 -15.75 -6.19
N ALA A 107 -7.87 -15.75 -5.71
CA ALA A 107 -6.81 -14.90 -6.25
C ALA A 107 -7.23 -13.41 -6.33
N CYS A 108 -7.84 -12.91 -5.27
CA CYS A 108 -8.32 -11.53 -5.14
C CYS A 108 -9.53 -11.14 -6.03
N THR A 109 -10.14 -12.07 -6.77
CA THR A 109 -11.31 -11.77 -7.60
C THR A 109 -12.56 -11.50 -6.76
N THR A 110 -12.71 -12.16 -5.62
CA THR A 110 -13.79 -11.89 -4.67
C THR A 110 -13.63 -10.52 -4.02
N PHE A 111 -12.41 -10.10 -3.68
CA PHE A 111 -12.16 -8.73 -3.25
C PHE A 111 -12.64 -7.73 -4.32
N ALA A 112 -12.26 -7.94 -5.58
CA ALA A 112 -12.67 -7.06 -6.67
C ALA A 112 -14.21 -7.00 -6.83
N ARG A 113 -14.89 -8.13 -6.68
CA ARG A 113 -16.36 -8.20 -6.76
C ARG A 113 -17.04 -7.45 -5.62
N ILE A 114 -16.52 -7.58 -4.39
CA ILE A 114 -17.16 -7.02 -3.20
C ILE A 114 -16.83 -5.53 -3.04
N PHE A 115 -15.56 -5.15 -3.23
CA PHE A 115 -15.09 -3.77 -3.05
C PHE A 115 -15.22 -2.91 -4.32
N GLY A 116 -15.61 -3.51 -5.46
CA GLY A 116 -15.90 -2.80 -6.70
C GLY A 116 -14.68 -2.37 -7.52
N HIS A 117 -13.48 -2.82 -7.15
CA HIS A 117 -12.24 -2.53 -7.87
C HIS A 117 -11.18 -3.62 -7.64
N ASP A 118 -10.26 -3.80 -8.56
CA ASP A 118 -9.21 -4.83 -8.60
C ASP A 118 -7.94 -4.48 -7.79
N GLY A 119 -8.09 -3.68 -6.75
CA GLY A 119 -7.00 -3.12 -5.95
C GLY A 119 -6.57 -1.73 -6.39
N ARG A 120 -7.06 -1.23 -7.56
CA ARG A 120 -6.83 0.15 -8.02
C ARG A 120 -7.98 1.04 -7.58
N THR A 121 -7.70 2.04 -6.78
CA THR A 121 -8.71 3.01 -6.35
C THR A 121 -8.15 4.42 -6.40
N ALA A 122 -8.95 5.34 -6.94
CA ALA A 122 -8.62 6.77 -6.97
C ALA A 122 -9.78 7.57 -6.37
N PHE A 123 -9.51 8.36 -5.36
CA PHE A 123 -10.53 9.19 -4.72
C PHE A 123 -9.96 10.52 -4.27
N ARG A 124 -10.86 11.50 -4.11
CA ARG A 124 -10.51 12.84 -3.66
C ARG A 124 -11.12 13.10 -2.30
N ALA A 125 -10.32 13.67 -1.40
CA ALA A 125 -10.78 14.17 -0.13
C ALA A 125 -10.06 15.51 0.16
N GLY A 126 -10.81 16.59 0.30
CA GLY A 126 -10.26 17.94 0.37
C GLY A 126 -9.35 18.24 -0.83
N ASP A 127 -8.18 18.78 -0.55
CA ASP A 127 -7.15 19.12 -1.55
C ASP A 127 -6.23 17.96 -1.93
N TYR A 128 -6.61 16.72 -1.59
CA TYR A 128 -5.78 15.55 -1.82
C TYR A 128 -6.42 14.60 -2.81
N LEU A 129 -5.59 14.02 -3.67
CA LEU A 129 -5.89 12.88 -4.53
C LEU A 129 -5.18 11.66 -3.96
N PHE A 130 -5.93 10.68 -3.51
CA PHE A 130 -5.39 9.41 -3.06
C PHE A 130 -5.42 8.39 -4.19
N LEU A 131 -4.28 7.72 -4.40
CA LEU A 131 -4.12 6.68 -5.43
C LEU A 131 -3.71 5.39 -4.74
N GLY A 132 -4.66 4.48 -4.59
CA GLY A 132 -4.46 3.17 -4.00
C GLY A 132 -4.22 2.10 -5.07
N TYR A 133 -3.30 1.17 -4.80
CA TYR A 133 -2.98 0.05 -5.70
C TYR A 133 -2.58 -1.21 -4.92
N ALA A 134 -2.82 -2.37 -5.54
CA ALA A 134 -2.38 -3.63 -4.99
C ALA A 134 -0.86 -3.75 -5.06
N SER A 135 -0.24 -4.21 -3.99
CA SER A 135 1.20 -4.45 -3.89
C SER A 135 1.52 -5.85 -3.37
N GLY A 136 0.51 -6.60 -2.95
CA GLY A 136 0.67 -8.00 -2.61
C GLY A 136 0.84 -8.85 -3.87
N PRO A 137 1.62 -9.94 -3.83
CA PRO A 137 1.71 -10.85 -4.96
C PRO A 137 0.38 -11.58 -5.11
N PHE A 138 -0.04 -11.80 -6.36
CA PHE A 138 -1.20 -12.65 -6.68
C PHE A 138 -0.83 -14.13 -6.78
N MET A 139 0.25 -14.52 -6.14
CA MET A 139 0.77 -15.89 -6.05
C MET A 139 1.21 -16.12 -4.61
N LYS A 140 1.27 -17.38 -4.17
CA LYS A 140 1.76 -17.75 -2.84
C LYS A 140 3.27 -17.50 -2.70
N MET A 141 3.65 -16.23 -2.73
CA MET A 141 5.00 -15.70 -2.55
C MET A 141 5.04 -14.79 -1.34
N ALA A 142 6.18 -14.66 -0.69
CA ALA A 142 6.34 -13.79 0.47
C ALA A 142 6.50 -12.31 0.08
N MET A 143 7.19 -12.04 -1.04
CA MET A 143 7.52 -10.67 -1.46
C MET A 143 6.40 -10.07 -2.30
N GLY A 144 6.11 -8.79 -2.05
CA GLY A 144 5.17 -8.00 -2.84
C GLY A 144 5.68 -7.69 -4.25
N ALA A 145 4.77 -7.30 -5.11
CA ALA A 145 5.06 -6.77 -6.44
C ALA A 145 3.92 -5.88 -6.92
N VAL A 146 4.24 -4.73 -7.48
CA VAL A 146 3.27 -3.86 -8.16
C VAL A 146 3.26 -4.20 -9.64
N ARG A 147 2.09 -4.46 -10.21
CA ARG A 147 1.96 -4.84 -11.61
C ARG A 147 2.34 -3.67 -12.53
N THR A 148 2.90 -3.96 -13.69
CA THR A 148 3.25 -2.95 -14.70
C THR A 148 2.04 -2.12 -15.12
N GLU A 149 0.88 -2.75 -15.28
CA GLU A 149 -0.37 -2.08 -15.59
C GLU A 149 -0.89 -1.18 -14.46
N ASP A 150 -0.54 -1.46 -13.20
CA ASP A 150 -0.87 -0.58 -12.07
C ASP A 150 0.01 0.68 -12.09
N LEU A 151 1.28 0.56 -12.45
CA LEU A 151 2.16 1.72 -12.62
C LEU A 151 1.70 2.62 -13.78
N ALA A 152 1.23 2.02 -14.88
CA ALA A 152 0.65 2.77 -15.99
C ALA A 152 -0.66 3.47 -15.58
N TRP A 153 -1.51 2.79 -14.81
CA TRP A 153 -2.73 3.36 -14.26
C TRP A 153 -2.44 4.51 -13.30
N LEU A 154 -1.45 4.37 -12.39
CA LEU A 154 -1.01 5.46 -11.50
C LEU A 154 -0.65 6.72 -12.29
N ALA A 155 0.10 6.58 -13.38
CA ALA A 155 0.46 7.71 -14.23
C ALA A 155 -0.76 8.37 -14.88
N ALA A 156 -1.71 7.56 -15.34
CA ALA A 156 -2.95 8.07 -15.94
C ALA A 156 -3.86 8.79 -14.93
N GLU A 157 -3.93 8.29 -13.68
CA GLU A 157 -4.73 8.94 -12.63
C GLU A 157 -4.04 10.19 -12.07
N ALA A 158 -2.72 10.16 -11.87
CA ALA A 158 -1.96 11.32 -11.43
C ALA A 158 -2.11 12.51 -12.40
N ALA A 159 -2.16 12.24 -13.70
CA ALA A 159 -2.40 13.27 -14.73
C ALA A 159 -3.77 13.96 -14.62
N LYS A 160 -4.71 13.40 -13.86
CA LYS A 160 -6.04 14.00 -13.60
C LYS A 160 -6.07 14.87 -12.34
N ALA A 161 -4.93 15.05 -11.66
CA ALA A 161 -4.84 15.93 -10.51
C ALA A 161 -5.16 17.38 -10.91
N ARG A 162 -5.88 18.08 -10.05
CA ARG A 162 -6.18 19.50 -10.24
C ARG A 162 -4.93 20.34 -9.94
N PRO A 163 -4.81 21.54 -10.51
CA PRO A 163 -3.73 22.46 -10.14
C PRO A 163 -3.68 22.67 -8.62
N GLY A 164 -2.51 22.46 -8.01
CA GLY A 164 -2.29 22.56 -6.56
C GLY A 164 -2.80 21.38 -5.72
N GLN A 165 -3.45 20.38 -6.31
CA GLN A 165 -3.87 19.18 -5.61
C GLN A 165 -2.67 18.28 -5.30
N ARG A 166 -2.56 17.84 -4.05
CA ARG A 166 -1.50 16.95 -3.60
C ARG A 166 -1.89 15.49 -3.82
N ILE A 167 -0.92 14.68 -4.22
CA ILE A 167 -1.15 13.25 -4.47
C ILE A 167 -0.51 12.43 -3.34
N VAL A 168 -1.28 11.51 -2.79
CA VAL A 168 -0.84 10.54 -1.77
C VAL A 168 -1.04 9.14 -2.32
N SER A 169 0.02 8.33 -2.34
CA SER A 169 -0.11 6.93 -2.72
C SER A 169 -0.50 6.06 -1.52
N LEU A 170 -1.16 4.95 -1.80
CA LEU A 170 -1.63 3.97 -0.81
C LEU A 170 -1.37 2.57 -1.33
N CYS A 171 -0.62 1.78 -0.57
CA CYS A 171 -0.39 0.37 -0.85
C CYS A 171 -0.21 -0.39 0.46
N HIS A 172 -0.21 -1.71 0.42
CA HIS A 172 -0.05 -2.49 1.65
C HIS A 172 1.41 -2.72 2.02
N TYR A 173 2.24 -3.16 1.06
CA TYR A 173 3.66 -3.40 1.29
C TYR A 173 4.46 -2.11 1.43
N PRO A 174 5.50 -2.08 2.29
CA PRO A 174 6.49 -1.02 2.29
C PRO A 174 7.27 -1.00 0.96
N LEU A 175 7.68 0.19 0.53
CA LEU A 175 8.45 0.35 -0.72
C LEU A 175 9.95 0.08 -0.52
N ASN A 176 10.26 -1.01 0.16
CA ASN A 176 11.62 -1.46 0.46
C ASN A 176 11.92 -2.83 -0.17
N ASN A 177 12.85 -3.59 0.37
CA ASN A 177 13.25 -4.90 -0.16
C ASN A 177 12.18 -5.99 0.00
N ASP A 178 11.09 -5.75 0.72
CA ASP A 178 9.93 -6.65 0.75
C ASP A 178 9.08 -6.53 -0.54
N LEU A 179 9.35 -5.53 -1.38
CA LEU A 179 8.72 -5.32 -2.67
C LEU A 179 9.70 -5.58 -3.82
N THR A 180 9.47 -6.62 -4.60
CA THR A 180 10.40 -7.12 -5.63
C THR A 180 10.83 -6.05 -6.64
N ASN A 181 9.90 -5.19 -7.07
CA ASN A 181 10.16 -4.13 -8.04
C ASN A 181 10.13 -2.73 -7.43
N ARG A 182 10.54 -2.58 -6.17
CA ARG A 182 10.49 -1.31 -5.44
C ARG A 182 11.13 -0.14 -6.18
N THR A 183 12.27 -0.37 -6.85
CA THR A 183 12.98 0.68 -7.57
C THR A 183 12.20 1.26 -8.74
N GLU A 184 11.43 0.42 -9.44
CA GLU A 184 10.52 0.85 -10.50
C GLU A 184 9.34 1.64 -9.93
N VAL A 185 8.79 1.18 -8.79
CA VAL A 185 7.69 1.85 -8.09
C VAL A 185 8.14 3.21 -7.58
N THR A 186 9.23 3.29 -6.82
CA THR A 186 9.73 4.57 -6.26
C THR A 186 10.15 5.54 -7.37
N ALA A 187 10.77 5.06 -8.45
CA ALA A 187 11.08 5.89 -9.62
C ALA A 187 9.80 6.43 -10.30
N THR A 188 8.74 5.62 -10.37
CA THR A 188 7.45 6.06 -10.91
C THR A 188 6.80 7.12 -10.03
N LEU A 189 6.73 6.91 -8.72
CA LEU A 189 6.15 7.87 -7.79
C LEU A 189 6.90 9.21 -7.83
N ARG A 190 8.25 9.20 -7.85
CA ARG A 190 9.04 10.44 -7.99
C ARG A 190 8.77 11.18 -9.30
N ARG A 191 8.69 10.45 -10.43
CA ARG A 191 8.37 11.06 -11.73
C ARG A 191 6.99 11.70 -11.76
N LEU A 192 6.05 11.19 -10.96
CA LEU A 192 4.68 11.69 -10.85
C LEU A 192 4.50 12.73 -9.73
N ASP A 193 5.59 13.15 -9.08
CA ASP A 193 5.57 14.09 -7.95
C ASP A 193 4.65 13.62 -6.80
N ILE A 194 4.77 12.35 -6.45
CA ILE A 194 4.04 11.71 -5.34
C ILE A 194 5.02 11.50 -4.17
N PRO A 195 5.09 12.45 -3.22
CA PRO A 195 6.12 12.45 -2.18
C PRO A 195 5.81 11.57 -0.98
N LEU A 196 4.57 11.09 -0.86
CA LEU A 196 4.08 10.37 0.32
C LEU A 196 3.36 9.09 -0.05
N THR A 197 3.65 8.01 0.67
CA THR A 197 2.91 6.75 0.64
C THR A 197 2.41 6.36 2.02
N LEU A 198 1.18 5.85 2.09
CA LEU A 198 0.61 5.20 3.28
C LEU A 198 0.70 3.69 3.08
N PHE A 199 1.11 2.95 4.12
CA PHE A 199 1.27 1.49 4.02
C PHE A 199 1.08 0.78 5.36
N GLY A 200 1.00 -0.55 5.37
CA GLY A 200 0.81 -1.42 6.53
C GLY A 200 1.90 -2.48 6.67
N HIS A 201 1.48 -3.76 6.75
CA HIS A 201 2.29 -4.97 6.65
C HIS A 201 3.16 -5.30 7.87
N TYR A 202 3.75 -4.34 8.56
CA TYR A 202 4.71 -4.62 9.63
C TYR A 202 4.14 -4.88 11.01
N HIS A 203 2.83 -4.76 11.20
CA HIS A 203 2.16 -4.96 12.50
C HIS A 203 2.80 -4.18 13.66
N ARG A 204 3.14 -2.91 13.42
CA ARG A 204 3.84 -2.04 14.39
C ARG A 204 3.03 -0.80 14.70
N ALA A 205 3.53 -0.01 15.65
CA ALA A 205 3.05 1.35 15.88
C ALA A 205 3.33 2.26 14.67
N PRO A 206 2.60 3.38 14.52
CA PRO A 206 2.83 4.33 13.44
C PRO A 206 4.28 4.78 13.40
N SER A 207 4.90 4.69 12.24
CA SER A 207 6.32 4.99 12.04
C SER A 207 6.54 5.68 10.69
N LEU A 208 7.63 6.44 10.60
CA LEU A 208 8.04 7.12 9.38
C LEU A 208 9.21 6.39 8.74
N PHE A 209 9.16 6.24 7.42
CA PHE A 209 10.18 5.60 6.60
C PHE A 209 10.60 6.52 5.47
N ASN A 210 11.82 6.28 4.97
CA ASN A 210 12.32 6.88 3.74
C ASN A 210 12.47 5.78 2.67
N PHE A 211 11.75 5.92 1.57
CA PHE A 211 11.80 5.02 0.43
C PHE A 211 12.33 5.78 -0.79
N ASP A 212 13.65 5.87 -0.91
CA ASP A 212 14.30 6.58 -2.02
C ASP A 212 13.77 8.02 -2.20
N SER A 213 13.71 8.80 -1.11
CA SER A 213 13.16 10.16 -1.03
C SER A 213 11.64 10.26 -1.09
N ILE A 214 10.89 9.16 -0.94
CA ILE A 214 9.46 9.15 -0.71
C ILE A 214 9.21 8.91 0.77
N ALA A 215 8.48 9.79 1.42
CA ALA A 215 8.07 9.58 2.80
C ALA A 215 7.07 8.41 2.89
N GLY A 216 7.34 7.43 3.74
CA GLY A 216 6.43 6.33 4.02
C GLY A 216 5.83 6.45 5.42
N ILE A 217 4.52 6.57 5.53
CA ILE A 217 3.82 6.50 6.82
C ILE A 217 3.23 5.12 6.97
N GLN A 218 3.81 4.35 7.90
CA GLN A 218 3.24 3.08 8.31
C GLN A 218 2.05 3.32 9.23
N GLY A 219 0.93 2.67 8.92
CA GLY A 219 -0.23 2.58 9.79
C GLY A 219 0.00 1.63 10.96
N ARG A 220 -0.70 1.87 12.05
CA ARG A 220 -0.78 0.94 13.16
C ARG A 220 -1.67 -0.24 12.77
N ALA A 221 -1.21 -1.48 13.01
CA ALA A 221 -2.07 -2.64 12.97
C ALA A 221 -3.17 -2.54 14.01
N LEU A 222 -4.36 -3.06 13.71
CA LEU A 222 -5.49 -3.01 14.64
C LEU A 222 -5.13 -3.66 15.98
N ARG A 223 -4.50 -4.84 15.94
CA ARG A 223 -3.97 -5.52 17.13
C ARG A 223 -2.56 -5.02 17.43
N GLY A 224 -2.34 -4.52 18.65
CA GLY A 224 -1.04 -4.19 19.17
C GLY A 224 -0.29 -5.45 19.68
N LYS A 225 0.63 -5.25 20.64
CA LYS A 225 1.35 -6.36 21.30
C LYS A 225 0.44 -7.22 22.17
N SER A 226 -0.66 -6.67 22.63
CA SER A 226 -1.72 -7.32 23.42
C SER A 226 -3.08 -6.78 23.00
N ASP A 227 -4.15 -7.47 23.34
CA ASP A 227 -5.52 -7.06 22.99
C ASP A 227 -5.92 -5.73 23.68
N SER A 228 -5.32 -5.42 24.84
CA SER A 228 -5.50 -4.12 25.52
C SER A 228 -4.79 -2.95 24.82
N ASP A 229 -3.98 -3.25 23.80
CA ASP A 229 -3.17 -2.30 23.06
C ASP A 229 -3.64 -2.13 21.60
N ALA A 230 -4.86 -2.56 21.31
CA ALA A 230 -5.47 -2.44 19.99
C ALA A 230 -5.75 -0.98 19.62
N GLY A 231 -5.68 -0.68 18.31
CA GLY A 231 -5.92 0.67 17.85
C GLY A 231 -5.70 0.88 16.36
N TYR A 232 -5.63 2.15 15.96
CA TYR A 232 -5.46 2.56 14.57
C TYR A 232 -4.70 3.89 14.49
N THR A 233 -4.45 4.36 13.28
CA THR A 233 -3.75 5.63 13.04
C THR A 233 -4.75 6.71 12.66
N LEU A 234 -4.59 7.90 13.21
CA LEU A 234 -5.28 9.10 12.75
C LEU A 234 -4.29 9.99 12.02
N LEU A 235 -4.67 10.46 10.84
CA LEU A 235 -3.88 11.34 10.00
C LEU A 235 -4.64 12.66 9.83
N ASP A 236 -4.04 13.77 10.25
CA ASP A 236 -4.56 15.10 10.02
C ASP A 236 -3.74 15.75 8.90
N PHE A 237 -4.36 16.01 7.76
CA PHE A 237 -3.74 16.63 6.58
C PHE A 237 -4.16 18.09 6.47
N TRP A 238 -3.20 19.00 6.32
CA TRP A 238 -3.44 20.42 5.98
C TRP A 238 -2.30 20.98 5.13
N GLY A 239 -2.62 21.65 4.05
CA GLY A 239 -1.61 22.14 3.12
C GLY A 239 -0.68 20.99 2.68
N ASP A 240 0.61 21.13 2.84
CA ASP A 240 1.62 20.10 2.55
C ASP A 240 2.03 19.28 3.79
N SER A 241 1.32 19.44 4.91
CA SER A 241 1.67 18.81 6.18
C SER A 241 0.73 17.66 6.53
N VAL A 242 1.26 16.66 7.23
CA VAL A 242 0.48 15.58 7.84
C VAL A 242 0.96 15.32 9.25
N ARG A 243 0.01 15.33 10.20
CA ARG A 243 0.22 14.91 11.59
C ARG A 243 -0.24 13.47 11.74
N VAL A 244 0.62 12.65 12.28
CA VAL A 244 0.36 11.25 12.57
C VAL A 244 0.07 11.09 14.06
N ARG A 245 -1.10 10.59 14.37
CA ARG A 245 -1.52 10.30 15.74
C ARG A 245 -1.84 8.82 15.89
N GLU A 246 -1.38 8.24 16.96
CA GLU A 246 -1.72 6.87 17.35
C GLU A 246 -2.98 6.91 18.25
N LYS A 247 -3.97 6.15 17.87
CA LYS A 247 -5.20 5.94 18.62
C LYS A 247 -5.21 4.53 19.18
N THR A 248 -5.13 4.38 20.49
CA THR A 248 -5.47 3.15 21.20
C THR A 248 -6.96 3.16 21.48
N LEU A 249 -7.65 2.03 21.32
CA LEU A 249 -9.08 1.93 21.61
C LEU A 249 -9.36 2.31 23.07
N GLY A 250 -10.40 3.09 23.29
CA GLY A 250 -10.78 3.60 24.61
C GLY A 250 -9.89 4.71 25.18
N ALA A 251 -8.84 5.16 24.48
CA ALA A 251 -7.92 6.18 24.96
C ALA A 251 -7.87 7.41 24.03
N GLU A 252 -7.38 8.55 24.53
CA GLU A 252 -7.15 9.74 23.71
C GLU A 252 -6.01 9.54 22.72
N PRO A 253 -6.12 10.08 21.49
CA PRO A 253 -5.07 9.96 20.49
C PRO A 253 -3.79 10.68 20.89
N ARG A 254 -2.63 10.04 20.69
CA ARG A 254 -1.31 10.61 20.95
C ARG A 254 -0.59 10.96 19.66
N THR A 255 -0.13 12.21 19.51
CA THR A 255 0.73 12.61 18.38
C THR A 255 2.04 11.85 18.43
N ARG A 256 2.38 11.21 17.31
CA ARG A 256 3.64 10.51 17.11
C ARG A 256 4.68 11.42 16.46
N PHE A 257 4.30 12.04 15.36
CA PHE A 257 5.13 12.99 14.60
C PHE A 257 4.27 13.83 13.67
N THR A 258 4.87 14.89 13.13
CA THR A 258 4.33 15.70 12.03
C THR A 258 5.42 15.86 10.99
N ILE A 259 5.07 15.73 9.72
CA ILE A 259 5.98 15.94 8.60
C ILE A 259 5.37 16.90 7.59
N ARG A 260 6.21 17.50 6.74
CA ARG A 260 5.79 18.10 5.48
C ARG A 260 6.05 17.08 4.37
N MET A 261 5.09 16.91 3.47
CA MET A 261 5.18 15.90 2.41
C MET A 261 6.32 16.17 1.43
N GLN A 262 6.73 17.43 1.28
CA GLN A 262 7.83 17.84 0.39
C GLN A 262 9.21 17.92 1.08
N ASP A 263 9.26 17.71 2.41
CA ASP A 263 10.56 17.63 3.07
C ASP A 263 11.27 16.36 2.58
N ASP A 264 12.54 16.52 2.17
CA ASP A 264 13.33 15.37 1.80
C ASP A 264 13.45 14.44 3.03
N PRO A 265 12.96 13.18 2.96
CA PRO A 265 13.11 12.25 4.07
C PRO A 265 14.56 12.02 4.49
N GLN A 266 15.56 12.32 3.64
CA GLN A 266 16.97 12.32 4.00
C GLN A 266 17.29 13.37 5.07
N THR A 267 16.60 14.51 5.08
CA THR A 267 16.77 15.54 6.12
C THR A 267 16.22 15.08 7.47
N LEU A 268 15.35 14.07 7.48
CA LEU A 268 14.82 13.45 8.69
C LEU A 268 15.77 12.38 9.28
N ALA A 269 17.00 12.28 8.78
CA ALA A 269 18.02 11.32 9.17
C ALA A 269 17.59 9.83 9.09
N LEU A 270 16.63 9.53 8.23
CA LEU A 270 16.15 8.17 7.97
C LEU A 270 16.94 7.57 6.81
N ALA A 271 17.65 6.49 7.05
CA ALA A 271 18.34 5.76 5.99
C ALA A 271 17.33 5.06 5.08
N SER A 272 17.51 5.20 3.77
CA SER A 272 16.85 4.30 2.80
C SER A 272 17.53 2.93 2.84
N ASP A 273 16.76 1.88 2.55
CA ASP A 273 17.34 0.58 2.28
C ASP A 273 18.29 0.66 1.06
N PRO A 274 19.45 0.01 1.12
CA PRO A 274 20.35 0.00 -0.02
C PRO A 274 19.65 -0.61 -1.24
N THR A 275 19.77 0.03 -2.38
CA THR A 275 19.25 -0.52 -3.64
C THR A 275 20.04 -1.79 -3.98
N PRO A 276 19.37 -2.96 -4.12
CA PRO A 276 20.06 -4.18 -4.54
C PRO A 276 20.70 -3.95 -5.90
N PRO A 277 21.90 -4.48 -6.15
CA PRO A 277 22.48 -4.43 -7.47
C PRO A 277 21.56 -5.18 -8.44
N VAL A 278 21.10 -4.49 -9.47
CA VAL A 278 20.32 -5.11 -10.55
C VAL A 278 21.33 -5.62 -11.57
N PRO A 279 21.41 -6.95 -11.80
CA PRO A 279 22.27 -7.48 -12.86
C PRO A 279 21.89 -6.87 -14.21
N ASP A 280 22.88 -6.53 -15.03
CA ASP A 280 22.62 -6.05 -16.38
C ASP A 280 22.21 -7.22 -17.29
N TYR A 281 20.98 -7.65 -17.15
CA TYR A 281 20.41 -8.72 -17.99
C TYR A 281 20.35 -8.32 -19.47
N LYS A 282 20.31 -7.01 -19.78
CA LYS A 282 20.23 -6.53 -21.16
C LYS A 282 21.53 -6.74 -21.92
N ALA A 283 22.67 -6.74 -21.22
CA ALA A 283 23.97 -7.03 -21.85
C ALA A 283 24.10 -8.47 -22.35
N HIS A 284 23.29 -9.40 -21.81
CA HIS A 284 23.37 -10.83 -22.05
C HIS A 284 22.08 -11.45 -22.59
N ALA A 285 21.03 -10.67 -22.75
CA ALA A 285 19.73 -11.15 -23.22
C ALA A 285 19.30 -10.44 -24.48
N GLN A 286 18.82 -11.22 -25.45
CA GLN A 286 18.11 -10.69 -26.59
C GLN A 286 16.65 -10.41 -26.19
N LEU A 287 16.21 -9.15 -26.23
CA LEU A 287 14.82 -8.81 -26.00
C LEU A 287 14.00 -9.21 -27.23
N VAL A 288 13.21 -10.26 -27.08
CA VAL A 288 12.36 -10.81 -28.15
C VAL A 288 10.94 -10.27 -28.04
N LEU A 289 10.45 -10.07 -26.82
CA LEU A 289 9.06 -9.75 -26.56
C LEU A 289 8.95 -8.82 -25.35
N GLN A 290 8.11 -7.78 -25.49
CA GLN A 290 7.66 -6.95 -24.38
C GLN A 290 6.14 -6.90 -24.38
N ASP A 291 5.52 -7.15 -23.22
CA ASP A 291 4.07 -7.04 -23.01
C ASP A 291 3.76 -5.81 -22.13
N SER A 292 2.59 -5.22 -22.33
CA SER A 292 2.07 -4.13 -21.48
C SER A 292 1.47 -4.63 -20.18
N ALA A 293 1.21 -5.94 -20.07
CA ALA A 293 0.72 -6.60 -18.87
C ALA A 293 1.83 -7.36 -18.16
N THR A 294 1.73 -7.46 -16.85
CA THR A 294 2.68 -8.22 -16.04
C THR A 294 2.61 -9.72 -16.35
N ILE A 295 3.75 -10.36 -16.43
CA ILE A 295 3.90 -11.80 -16.66
C ILE A 295 4.45 -12.42 -15.38
N TYR A 296 3.62 -13.17 -14.67
CA TYR A 296 4.03 -13.97 -13.50
C TYR A 296 4.20 -15.45 -13.82
N THR A 297 3.81 -15.87 -15.02
CA THR A 297 3.95 -17.25 -15.44
C THR A 297 5.36 -17.52 -15.96
N GLY A 298 5.83 -18.76 -15.88
CA GLY A 298 6.91 -19.21 -16.75
C GLY A 298 6.42 -19.25 -18.21
N ALA A 299 7.38 -19.24 -19.15
CA ALA A 299 7.09 -19.42 -20.55
C ALA A 299 7.26 -20.89 -20.96
N ALA A 300 6.33 -21.40 -21.75
CA ALA A 300 6.46 -22.71 -22.40
C ALA A 300 6.92 -22.53 -23.85
N PHE A 301 7.79 -23.41 -24.33
CA PHE A 301 8.36 -23.34 -25.66
C PHE A 301 7.98 -24.58 -26.46
N TYR A 302 7.55 -24.39 -27.69
CA TYR A 302 7.38 -25.47 -28.65
C TYR A 302 7.73 -24.99 -30.04
N LYS A 303 8.77 -25.56 -30.65
CA LYS A 303 9.37 -25.10 -31.91
C LYS A 303 9.75 -23.61 -31.79
N ASP A 304 9.27 -22.78 -32.70
CA ASP A 304 9.53 -21.33 -32.72
C ASP A 304 8.50 -20.52 -31.94
N LEU A 305 7.60 -21.18 -31.20
CA LEU A 305 6.54 -20.53 -30.45
C LEU A 305 6.84 -20.48 -28.96
N VAL A 306 6.55 -19.34 -28.37
CA VAL A 306 6.54 -19.07 -26.92
C VAL A 306 5.11 -18.88 -26.46
N TYR A 307 4.73 -19.56 -25.39
CA TYR A 307 3.42 -19.44 -24.76
C TYR A 307 3.57 -18.88 -23.35
N TYR A 308 2.82 -17.85 -23.02
CA TYR A 308 2.83 -17.24 -21.69
C TYR A 308 1.48 -16.64 -21.35
N GLY A 309 1.16 -16.61 -20.05
CA GLY A 309 -0.02 -15.99 -19.49
C GLY A 309 0.29 -14.62 -18.88
N THR A 310 -0.71 -13.76 -18.83
CA THR A 310 -0.62 -12.44 -18.23
C THR A 310 -1.58 -12.25 -17.06
N THR A 311 -1.29 -11.27 -16.19
CA THR A 311 -2.18 -10.85 -15.10
C THR A 311 -3.51 -10.28 -15.58
N GLN A 312 -3.59 -9.89 -16.84
CA GLN A 312 -4.85 -9.46 -17.47
C GLN A 312 -5.69 -10.61 -18.03
N GLY A 313 -5.33 -11.87 -17.73
CA GLY A 313 -6.07 -13.04 -18.17
C GLY A 313 -5.90 -13.37 -19.64
N VAL A 314 -4.81 -12.99 -20.28
CA VAL A 314 -4.54 -13.32 -21.68
C VAL A 314 -3.45 -14.36 -21.77
N LEU A 315 -3.77 -15.51 -22.39
CA LEU A 315 -2.78 -16.47 -22.85
C LEU A 315 -2.39 -16.12 -24.27
N ARG A 316 -1.09 -16.01 -24.54
CA ARG A 316 -0.55 -15.65 -25.86
C ARG A 316 0.38 -16.74 -26.41
N ALA A 317 0.35 -16.87 -27.72
CA ALA A 317 1.36 -17.60 -28.48
C ALA A 317 2.09 -16.62 -29.41
N TYR A 318 3.41 -16.58 -29.28
CA TYR A 318 4.28 -15.66 -30.01
C TYR A 318 5.31 -16.41 -30.82
N ASP A 319 5.42 -16.08 -32.12
CA ASP A 319 6.41 -16.64 -33.04
C ASP A 319 7.70 -15.83 -32.91
N THR A 320 8.75 -16.44 -32.38
CA THR A 320 10.04 -15.79 -32.15
C THR A 320 10.83 -15.54 -33.42
N ARG A 321 10.60 -16.34 -34.46
CA ARG A 321 11.24 -16.14 -35.78
C ARG A 321 10.62 -14.98 -36.55
N ARG A 322 9.28 -14.93 -36.55
CA ARG A 322 8.54 -13.90 -37.28
C ARG A 322 8.32 -12.64 -36.44
N ASN A 323 8.74 -12.68 -35.19
CA ASN A 323 8.60 -11.59 -34.22
C ASN A 323 7.16 -11.04 -34.13
N ARG A 324 6.16 -11.93 -34.02
CA ARG A 324 4.76 -11.56 -33.97
C ARG A 324 3.91 -12.50 -33.13
N GLU A 325 2.84 -11.94 -32.57
CA GLU A 325 1.78 -12.75 -31.97
C GLU A 325 1.08 -13.59 -33.04
N VAL A 326 0.90 -14.88 -32.75
CA VAL A 326 0.21 -15.82 -33.63
C VAL A 326 -1.25 -15.93 -33.26
N TRP A 327 -1.54 -16.06 -31.96
CA TRP A 327 -2.89 -16.04 -31.42
C TRP A 327 -2.89 -15.63 -29.96
N ARG A 328 -4.08 -15.27 -29.46
CA ARG A 328 -4.34 -15.04 -28.06
C ARG A 328 -5.69 -15.60 -27.66
N GLN A 329 -5.80 -16.01 -26.38
CA GLN A 329 -7.04 -16.41 -25.76
C GLN A 329 -7.22 -15.60 -24.49
N ARG A 330 -8.43 -15.05 -24.28
CA ARG A 330 -8.79 -14.31 -23.06
C ARG A 330 -9.56 -15.21 -22.12
N PHE A 331 -9.22 -15.11 -20.83
CA PHE A 331 -9.88 -15.78 -19.70
C PHE A 331 -10.46 -14.73 -18.75
N GLY A 332 -11.37 -15.16 -17.85
CA GLY A 332 -12.05 -14.29 -16.91
C GLY A 332 -11.21 -13.81 -15.71
N GLY A 333 -9.98 -14.27 -15.56
CA GLY A 333 -9.08 -13.92 -14.46
C GLY A 333 -7.63 -14.00 -14.86
N ALA A 334 -6.74 -13.49 -14.00
CA ALA A 334 -5.31 -13.51 -14.21
C ALA A 334 -4.76 -14.94 -14.34
N LEU A 335 -3.72 -15.11 -15.16
CA LEU A 335 -3.03 -16.37 -15.35
C LEU A 335 -1.71 -16.36 -14.58
N TYR A 336 -1.57 -17.28 -13.63
CA TYR A 336 -0.41 -17.37 -12.75
C TYR A 336 0.39 -18.67 -12.90
N THR A 337 -0.07 -19.60 -13.77
CA THR A 337 0.59 -20.87 -13.98
C THR A 337 1.26 -20.92 -15.35
N THR A 338 2.43 -21.58 -15.40
CA THR A 338 3.14 -21.82 -16.67
C THR A 338 2.26 -22.70 -17.58
N PRO A 339 2.02 -22.29 -18.83
CA PRO A 339 1.28 -23.10 -19.80
C PRO A 339 1.99 -24.44 -20.04
N LEU A 340 1.21 -25.50 -20.16
CA LEU A 340 1.73 -26.81 -20.60
C LEU A 340 1.47 -26.96 -22.10
N VAL A 341 2.53 -27.22 -22.87
CA VAL A 341 2.42 -27.62 -24.27
C VAL A 341 2.55 -29.14 -24.36
N ALA A 342 1.46 -29.80 -24.72
CA ALA A 342 1.45 -31.23 -24.90
C ALA A 342 0.99 -31.60 -26.32
N ASN A 343 1.70 -32.55 -26.94
CA ASN A 343 1.26 -33.13 -28.20
C ASN A 343 0.30 -34.28 -27.86
N THR A 344 -0.97 -33.94 -27.67
CA THR A 344 -2.00 -34.93 -27.32
C THR A 344 -2.85 -35.22 -28.54
N SER A 345 -2.76 -36.43 -29.07
CA SER A 345 -3.79 -37.00 -29.93
C SER A 345 -4.92 -37.52 -29.04
N TRP A 346 -5.71 -36.60 -28.41
CA TRP A 346 -6.96 -37.03 -27.81
C TRP A 346 -7.94 -37.24 -28.97
N GLN A 347 -8.15 -38.52 -29.31
CA GLN A 347 -9.33 -38.85 -30.12
C GLN A 347 -10.57 -38.52 -29.30
N LYS A 348 -11.51 -37.82 -29.93
CA LYS A 348 -12.79 -37.48 -29.36
C LYS A 348 -13.62 -38.74 -29.06
#